data_cbc9f2cc48e5b971bfd25d4c8c23a753
#
_entry.id   cbc9f2cc48e5b971bfd25d4c8c23a753
#
_cell.length_a   1.000
_cell.length_b   1.000
_cell.length_c   1.000
_cell.angle_alpha   90.00
_cell.angle_beta   90.00
_cell.angle_gamma   90.00
#
_symmetry.space_group_name_H-M   'P 1'
#
loop_
_entity.id
_entity.type
_entity.pdbx_description
1 polymer ?
#
loop_
_entity_poly.entity_id
_entity_poly.type
_entity_poly.pdbx_seq_one_letter_code
_entity_poly.pdbx_strand_id
1 'polypeptide(L)'
;RFIRILAIAVPFCTFHNCVNGYYLGKKQAGLPAFSQLFEQFARIGAVYLYTVYCTQNERPVSVLCAVYGNLAGEAASCLICILALLIDKTVTFRFHSLPECIKKTVVFSIPLTANRLLMHLLQSGESILIPVQLVLFGNTQNEALSIYGILMGMSLPLILFPSAITNSMAVMLLPEVSGAQADGDNARIVHTLNRSLQIC
;
A
#
# COMPACT_ATOMS: atom_id res chain seq x y z
N ARG A 1 20.22 9.10 8.11
CA ARG A 1 19.67 8.26 9.20
C ARG A 1 18.30 7.69 8.84
N PHE A 2 17.34 8.50 8.37
CA PHE A 2 15.99 8.09 7.97
C PHE A 2 15.97 6.97 6.94
N ILE A 3 16.76 7.10 5.87
CA ILE A 3 16.85 6.13 4.77
C ILE A 3 17.26 4.73 5.27
N ARG A 4 18.16 4.66 6.25
CA ARG A 4 18.60 3.36 6.82
C ARG A 4 17.47 2.66 7.58
N ILE A 5 16.65 3.41 8.31
CA ILE A 5 15.50 2.84 9.04
C ILE A 5 14.43 2.38 8.06
N LEU A 6 14.13 3.18 7.04
CA LEU A 6 13.20 2.80 5.97
C LEU A 6 13.69 1.57 5.19
N ALA A 7 14.99 1.44 4.96
CA ALA A 7 15.55 0.26 4.31
C ALA A 7 15.29 -1.04 5.10
N ILE A 8 15.23 -0.97 6.43
CA ILE A 8 14.86 -2.11 7.28
C ILE A 8 13.37 -2.46 7.13
N ALA A 9 12.50 -1.49 6.84
CA ALA A 9 11.07 -1.74 6.63
C ALA A 9 10.78 -2.48 5.30
N VAL A 10 11.65 -2.33 4.29
CA VAL A 10 11.44 -2.92 2.95
C VAL A 10 11.21 -4.43 2.96
N PRO A 11 12.02 -5.27 3.65
CA PRO A 11 11.78 -6.71 3.68
C PRO A 11 10.45 -7.08 4.34
N PHE A 12 10.02 -6.38 5.40
CA PHE A 12 8.73 -6.60 6.05
C PHE A 12 7.57 -6.26 5.11
N CYS A 13 7.64 -5.09 4.47
CA CYS A 13 6.68 -4.65 3.48
C CYS A 13 6.59 -5.64 2.29
N THR A 14 7.72 -6.10 1.78
CA THR A 14 7.75 -7.06 0.67
C THR A 14 7.10 -8.38 1.06
N PHE A 15 7.43 -8.93 2.21
CA PHE A 15 6.85 -10.17 2.71
C PHE A 15 5.33 -10.05 2.90
N HIS A 16 4.89 -9.01 3.60
CA HIS A 16 3.48 -8.72 3.83
C HIS A 16 2.70 -8.60 2.51
N ASN A 17 3.22 -7.86 1.53
CA ASN A 17 2.58 -7.70 0.23
C ASN A 17 2.53 -9.01 -0.58
N CYS A 18 3.55 -9.86 -0.50
CA CYS A 18 3.53 -11.18 -1.12
C CYS A 18 2.43 -12.08 -0.53
N VAL A 19 2.30 -12.09 0.79
CA VAL A 19 1.26 -12.88 1.47
C VAL A 19 -0.13 -12.36 1.13
N ASN A 20 -0.34 -11.04 1.16
CA ASN A 20 -1.61 -10.42 0.77
C ASN A 20 -1.97 -10.73 -0.68
N GLY A 21 -1.00 -10.68 -1.60
CA GLY A 21 -1.19 -11.07 -3.00
C GLY A 21 -1.63 -12.54 -3.16
N TYR A 22 -1.04 -13.44 -2.38
CA TYR A 22 -1.41 -14.85 -2.37
C TYR A 22 -2.88 -15.06 -1.94
N TYR A 23 -3.30 -14.45 -0.84
CA TYR A 23 -4.69 -14.57 -0.37
C TYR A 23 -5.69 -13.87 -1.29
N LEU A 24 -5.30 -12.75 -1.90
CA LEU A 24 -6.13 -12.08 -2.90
C LEU A 24 -6.33 -12.97 -4.14
N GLY A 25 -5.28 -13.66 -4.61
CA GLY A 25 -5.36 -14.64 -5.69
C GLY A 25 -6.26 -15.83 -5.35
N LYS A 26 -6.35 -16.21 -4.07
CA LYS A 26 -7.33 -17.20 -3.55
C LYS A 26 -8.76 -16.65 -3.44
N LYS A 27 -9.03 -15.40 -3.82
CA LYS A 27 -10.30 -14.69 -3.62
C LYS A 27 -10.68 -14.50 -2.15
N GLN A 28 -9.71 -14.56 -1.26
CA GLN A 28 -9.87 -14.37 0.19
C GLN A 28 -9.38 -12.98 0.59
N ALA A 29 -10.16 -11.95 0.27
CA ALA A 29 -9.81 -10.56 0.55
C ALA A 29 -9.87 -10.18 2.06
N GLY A 30 -10.43 -11.03 2.91
CA GLY A 30 -10.59 -10.75 4.34
C GLY A 30 -9.27 -10.58 5.07
N LEU A 31 -8.28 -11.45 4.83
CA LEU A 31 -6.98 -11.35 5.47
C LEU A 31 -6.20 -10.10 5.04
N PRO A 32 -6.07 -9.77 3.73
CA PRO A 32 -5.46 -8.52 3.30
C PRO A 32 -6.11 -7.29 3.93
N ALA A 33 -7.45 -7.23 3.97
CA ALA A 33 -8.17 -6.13 4.58
C ALA A 33 -7.88 -6.01 6.09
N PHE A 34 -7.90 -7.12 6.81
CA PHE A 34 -7.62 -7.15 8.24
C PHE A 34 -6.17 -6.75 8.54
N SER A 35 -5.19 -7.29 7.79
CA SER A 35 -3.78 -6.96 7.99
C SER A 35 -3.48 -5.48 7.74
N GLN A 36 -4.11 -4.87 6.72
CA GLN A 36 -3.99 -3.44 6.44
C GLN A 36 -4.61 -2.55 7.53
N LEU A 37 -5.79 -2.92 8.03
CA LEU A 37 -6.40 -2.20 9.14
C LEU A 37 -5.52 -2.25 10.39
N PHE A 38 -5.03 -3.43 10.74
CA PHE A 38 -4.17 -3.61 11.89
C PHE A 38 -2.84 -2.87 11.76
N GLU A 39 -2.27 -2.83 10.55
CA GLU A 39 -1.10 -2.00 10.23
C GLU A 39 -1.34 -0.52 10.55
N GLN A 40 -2.50 0.03 10.16
CA GLN A 40 -2.83 1.43 10.44
C GLN A 40 -3.00 1.68 11.94
N PHE A 41 -3.69 0.79 12.66
CA PHE A 41 -3.82 0.91 14.11
C PHE A 41 -2.47 0.82 14.83
N ALA A 42 -1.61 -0.10 14.42
CA ALA A 42 -0.27 -0.23 14.98
C ALA A 42 0.59 1.01 14.69
N ARG A 43 0.50 1.55 13.48
CA ARG A 43 1.19 2.79 13.07
C ARG A 43 0.75 3.97 13.91
N ILE A 44 -0.56 4.20 14.02
CA ILE A 44 -1.12 5.29 14.82
C ILE A 44 -0.74 5.12 16.30
N GLY A 45 -0.90 3.92 16.85
CA GLY A 45 -0.54 3.61 18.23
C GLY A 45 0.94 3.86 18.53
N ALA A 46 1.84 3.43 17.63
CA ALA A 46 3.27 3.64 17.80
C ALA A 46 3.65 5.13 17.74
N VAL A 47 3.06 5.89 16.81
CA VAL A 47 3.26 7.34 16.72
C VAL A 47 2.76 8.03 17.98
N TYR A 48 1.56 7.66 18.46
CA TYR A 48 0.98 8.24 19.66
C TYR A 48 1.85 7.97 20.90
N LEU A 49 2.25 6.72 21.12
CA LEU A 49 3.11 6.33 22.24
C LEU A 49 4.46 7.06 22.21
N TYR A 50 5.06 7.17 21.03
CA TYR A 50 6.33 7.87 20.88
C TYR A 50 6.18 9.38 21.14
N THR A 51 5.09 9.99 20.69
CA THR A 51 4.79 11.40 20.93
C THR A 51 4.60 11.67 22.42
N VAL A 52 3.81 10.84 23.12
CA VAL A 52 3.62 10.94 24.57
C VAL A 52 4.94 10.81 25.32
N TYR A 53 5.78 9.83 24.92
CA TYR A 53 7.10 9.65 25.51
C TYR A 53 8.01 10.86 25.30
N CYS A 54 8.02 11.46 24.11
CA CYS A 54 8.79 12.67 23.85
C CYS A 54 8.32 13.86 24.69
N THR A 55 6.98 14.03 24.78
CA THR A 55 6.40 15.13 25.56
C THR A 55 6.72 15.00 27.06
N GLN A 56 6.66 13.79 27.61
CA GLN A 56 7.00 13.56 29.01
C GLN A 56 8.49 13.80 29.34
N ASN A 57 9.37 13.61 28.35
CA ASN A 57 10.81 13.80 28.52
C ASN A 57 11.31 15.14 27.96
N GLU A 58 10.42 16.11 27.71
CA GLU A 58 10.74 17.44 27.15
C GLU A 58 11.58 17.41 25.86
N ARG A 59 11.47 16.32 25.08
CA ARG A 59 12.20 16.18 23.82
C ARG A 59 11.35 16.71 22.65
N PRO A 60 11.98 17.40 21.68
CA PRO A 60 11.25 17.87 20.52
C PRO A 60 10.70 16.68 19.70
N VAL A 61 9.41 16.73 19.37
CA VAL A 61 8.80 15.76 18.48
C VAL A 61 9.41 15.91 17.09
N SER A 62 10.12 14.90 16.62
CA SER A 62 10.81 14.89 15.34
C SER A 62 10.08 14.03 14.31
N VAL A 63 10.34 14.26 13.04
CA VAL A 63 9.89 13.42 11.91
C VAL A 63 10.26 11.94 12.09
N LEU A 64 11.27 11.63 12.93
CA LEU A 64 11.61 10.26 13.35
C LEU A 64 10.42 9.48 13.92
N CYS A 65 9.48 10.17 14.56
CA CYS A 65 8.25 9.59 15.08
C CYS A 65 7.44 8.88 13.99
N ALA A 66 7.25 9.55 12.85
CA ALA A 66 6.53 8.98 11.71
C ALA A 66 7.28 7.78 11.10
N VAL A 67 8.61 7.84 11.04
CA VAL A 67 9.44 6.75 10.49
C VAL A 67 9.37 5.49 11.38
N TYR A 68 9.46 5.66 12.70
CA TYR A 68 9.31 4.53 13.64
C TYR A 68 7.88 3.98 13.64
N GLY A 69 6.88 4.85 13.51
CA GLY A 69 5.47 4.45 13.37
C GLY A 69 5.26 3.60 12.12
N ASN A 70 5.85 4.00 10.99
CA ASN A 70 5.78 3.20 9.76
C ASN A 70 6.43 1.83 9.92
N LEU A 71 7.64 1.76 10.50
CA LEU A 71 8.33 0.50 10.75
C LEU A 71 7.52 -0.42 11.69
N ALA A 72 6.92 0.14 12.74
CA ALA A 72 6.08 -0.62 13.68
C ALA A 72 4.82 -1.17 12.99
N GLY A 73 4.17 -0.38 12.13
CA GLY A 73 3.03 -0.81 11.33
C GLY A 73 3.37 -1.98 10.41
N GLU A 74 4.44 -1.88 9.65
CA GLU A 74 4.91 -2.94 8.74
C GLU A 74 5.30 -4.22 9.49
N ALA A 75 5.98 -4.09 10.64
CA ALA A 75 6.34 -5.23 11.47
C ALA A 75 5.10 -5.93 12.03
N ALA A 76 4.10 -5.18 12.50
CA ALA A 76 2.86 -5.71 13.03
C ALA A 76 2.04 -6.44 11.93
N SER A 77 1.94 -5.86 10.74
CA SER A 77 1.28 -6.48 9.59
C SER A 77 1.99 -7.77 9.16
N CYS A 78 3.31 -7.75 9.14
CA CYS A 78 4.13 -8.94 8.85
C CYS A 78 3.86 -10.07 9.86
N LEU A 79 3.77 -9.77 11.16
CA LEU A 79 3.43 -10.74 12.19
C LEU A 79 2.06 -11.38 11.96
N ILE A 80 1.05 -10.59 11.62
CA ILE A 80 -0.29 -11.12 11.28
C ILE A 80 -0.23 -12.04 10.09
N CYS A 81 0.50 -11.66 9.04
CA CYS A 81 0.67 -12.49 7.85
C CYS A 81 1.38 -13.81 8.16
N ILE A 82 2.40 -13.80 9.02
CA ILE A 82 3.07 -15.03 9.48
C ILE A 82 2.10 -15.92 10.26
N LEU A 83 1.34 -15.34 11.21
CA LEU A 83 0.35 -16.08 11.98
C LEU A 83 -0.72 -16.70 11.07
N ALA A 84 -1.20 -15.95 10.08
CA ALA A 84 -2.17 -16.44 9.12
C ALA A 84 -1.63 -17.62 8.30
N LEU A 85 -0.38 -17.55 7.83
CA LEU A 85 0.26 -18.65 7.11
C LEU A 85 0.46 -19.90 7.99
N LEU A 86 0.75 -19.72 9.29
CA LEU A 86 0.91 -20.84 10.23
C LEU A 86 -0.42 -21.53 10.54
N ILE A 87 -1.52 -20.77 10.55
CA ILE A 87 -2.86 -21.29 10.80
C ILE A 87 -3.44 -21.95 9.54
N ASP A 88 -3.13 -21.43 8.37
CA ASP A 88 -3.63 -21.92 7.10
C ASP A 88 -2.92 -23.22 6.68
N LYS A 89 -3.51 -24.36 7.03
CA LYS A 89 -3.01 -25.70 6.67
C LYS A 89 -3.07 -25.99 5.16
N THR A 90 -3.70 -25.13 4.36
CA THR A 90 -3.83 -25.34 2.90
C THR A 90 -2.61 -24.86 2.13
N VAL A 91 -1.68 -24.16 2.79
CA VAL A 91 -0.45 -23.66 2.18
C VAL A 91 0.54 -24.81 2.05
N THR A 92 0.65 -25.37 0.84
CA THR A 92 1.68 -26.40 0.53
C THR A 92 2.77 -25.76 -0.32
N PHE A 93 3.98 -25.69 0.22
CA PHE A 93 5.14 -25.24 -0.54
C PHE A 93 5.61 -26.36 -1.49
N ARG A 94 5.25 -26.26 -2.79
CA ARG A 94 5.76 -27.14 -3.83
C ARG A 94 6.93 -26.49 -4.55
N PHE A 95 8.14 -26.94 -4.30
CA PHE A 95 9.37 -26.38 -4.91
C PHE A 95 9.66 -26.91 -6.33
N HIS A 96 8.90 -27.86 -6.83
CA HIS A 96 9.22 -28.58 -8.08
C HIS A 96 9.08 -27.76 -9.37
N SER A 97 8.27 -26.71 -9.39
CA SER A 97 8.03 -25.86 -10.58
C SER A 97 8.47 -24.41 -10.43
N LEU A 98 9.32 -24.14 -9.44
CA LEU A 98 9.80 -22.79 -9.13
C LEU A 98 10.39 -22.01 -10.33
N PRO A 99 11.29 -22.57 -11.17
CA PRO A 99 11.94 -21.76 -12.23
C PRO A 99 10.94 -21.29 -13.29
N GLU A 100 9.96 -22.11 -13.66
CA GLU A 100 8.93 -21.70 -14.62
C GLU A 100 7.96 -20.67 -14.05
N CYS A 101 7.55 -20.83 -12.80
CA CYS A 101 6.69 -19.88 -12.10
C CYS A 101 7.41 -18.52 -11.96
N ILE A 102 8.68 -18.51 -11.56
CA ILE A 102 9.47 -17.29 -11.43
C ILE A 102 9.60 -16.61 -12.80
N LYS A 103 9.93 -17.33 -13.86
CA LYS A 103 10.06 -16.78 -15.21
C LYS A 103 8.75 -16.13 -15.67
N LYS A 104 7.62 -16.81 -15.52
CA LYS A 104 6.31 -16.26 -15.88
C LYS A 104 5.99 -15.01 -15.06
N THR A 105 6.17 -15.07 -13.74
CA THR A 105 5.90 -13.93 -12.83
C THR A 105 6.77 -12.72 -13.20
N VAL A 106 8.06 -12.91 -13.44
CA VAL A 106 8.99 -11.83 -13.80
C VAL A 106 8.57 -11.18 -15.14
N VAL A 107 8.25 -11.97 -16.16
CA VAL A 107 7.84 -11.44 -17.47
C VAL A 107 6.59 -10.58 -17.36
N PHE A 108 5.59 -11.00 -16.57
CA PHE A 108 4.37 -10.21 -16.34
C PHE A 108 4.63 -9.00 -15.43
N SER A 109 5.56 -9.09 -14.48
CA SER A 109 5.85 -8.03 -13.55
C SER A 109 6.65 -6.87 -14.14
N ILE A 110 7.49 -7.12 -15.15
CA ILE A 110 8.34 -6.08 -15.77
C ILE A 110 7.51 -4.88 -16.27
N PRO A 111 6.50 -5.04 -17.15
CA PRO A 111 5.74 -3.91 -17.66
C PRO A 111 4.95 -3.20 -16.56
N LEU A 112 4.40 -3.93 -15.59
CA LEU A 112 3.69 -3.37 -14.46
C LEU A 112 4.61 -2.56 -13.54
N THR A 113 5.82 -3.09 -13.28
CA THR A 113 6.83 -2.39 -12.48
C THR A 113 7.34 -1.15 -13.18
N ALA A 114 7.58 -1.22 -14.49
CA ALA A 114 7.99 -0.06 -15.30
C ALA A 114 6.94 1.06 -15.24
N ASN A 115 5.65 0.73 -15.39
CA ASN A 115 4.58 1.70 -15.26
C ASN A 115 4.54 2.34 -13.86
N ARG A 116 4.65 1.54 -12.81
CA ARG A 116 4.70 2.06 -11.43
C ARG A 116 5.91 2.95 -11.18
N LEU A 117 7.09 2.58 -11.68
CA LEU A 117 8.29 3.40 -11.58
C LEU A 117 8.10 4.76 -12.26
N LEU A 118 7.52 4.77 -13.48
CA LEU A 118 7.22 6.00 -14.21
C LEU A 118 6.27 6.90 -13.40
N MET A 119 5.19 6.34 -12.86
CA MET A 119 4.25 7.09 -12.02
C MET A 119 4.92 7.66 -10.77
N HIS A 120 5.77 6.89 -10.08
CA HIS A 120 6.50 7.38 -8.91
C HIS A 120 7.54 8.45 -9.25
N LEU A 121 8.19 8.36 -10.42
CA LEU A 121 9.08 9.42 -10.90
C LEU A 121 8.34 10.72 -11.18
N LEU A 122 7.15 10.65 -11.82
CA LEU A 122 6.29 11.80 -12.06
C LEU A 122 5.82 12.43 -10.75
N GLN A 123 5.35 11.63 -9.79
CA GLN A 123 4.96 12.09 -8.47
C GLN A 123 6.12 12.73 -7.69
N SER A 124 7.33 12.19 -7.84
CA SER A 124 8.53 12.79 -7.23
C SER A 124 8.86 14.13 -7.87
N GLY A 125 8.73 14.24 -9.19
CA GLY A 125 8.86 15.53 -9.91
C GLY A 125 7.82 16.54 -9.44
N GLU A 126 6.57 16.15 -9.33
CA GLU A 126 5.47 16.99 -8.84
C GLU A 126 5.74 17.51 -7.42
N SER A 127 6.21 16.64 -6.52
CA SER A 127 6.49 17.01 -5.13
C SER A 127 7.64 18.02 -4.98
N ILE A 128 8.50 18.14 -5.97
CA ILE A 128 9.58 19.14 -6.01
C ILE A 128 9.09 20.42 -6.73
N LEU A 129 8.43 20.25 -7.88
CA LEU A 129 8.06 21.38 -8.74
C LEU A 129 7.01 22.29 -8.10
N ILE A 130 6.00 21.72 -7.43
CA ILE A 130 4.92 22.53 -6.82
C ILE A 130 5.47 23.51 -5.77
N PRO A 131 6.23 23.07 -4.74
CA PRO A 131 6.80 24.01 -3.78
C PRO A 131 7.75 25.03 -4.41
N VAL A 132 8.56 24.64 -5.39
CA VAL A 132 9.47 25.55 -6.10
C VAL A 132 8.69 26.65 -6.84
N GLN A 133 7.61 26.30 -7.54
CA GLN A 133 6.78 27.29 -8.22
C GLN A 133 6.08 28.22 -7.22
N LEU A 134 5.59 27.71 -6.09
CA LEU A 134 4.99 28.55 -5.06
C LEU A 134 5.98 29.59 -4.49
N VAL A 135 7.26 29.23 -4.35
CA VAL A 135 8.30 30.19 -3.96
C VAL A 135 8.51 31.25 -5.03
N LEU A 136 8.51 30.88 -6.31
CA LEU A 136 8.63 31.83 -7.42
C LEU A 136 7.43 32.81 -7.50
N PHE A 137 6.26 32.42 -7.01
CA PHE A 137 5.10 33.30 -6.88
C PHE A 137 5.13 34.25 -5.67
N GLY A 138 6.23 34.25 -4.90
CA GLY A 138 6.45 35.20 -3.80
C GLY A 138 6.18 34.64 -2.40
N ASN A 139 5.89 33.34 -2.25
CA ASN A 139 5.79 32.72 -0.95
C ASN A 139 7.20 32.43 -0.37
N THR A 140 7.30 32.42 0.94
CA THR A 140 8.51 31.90 1.59
C THR A 140 8.59 30.37 1.44
N GLN A 141 9.78 29.80 1.56
CA GLN A 141 9.96 28.36 1.44
C GLN A 141 9.11 27.55 2.45
N ASN A 142 8.96 28.06 3.67
CA ASN A 142 8.15 27.43 4.69
C ASN A 142 6.65 27.49 4.38
N GLU A 143 6.18 28.61 3.86
CA GLU A 143 4.79 28.77 3.42
C GLU A 143 4.48 27.85 2.23
N ALA A 144 5.36 27.80 1.23
CA ALA A 144 5.23 26.93 0.07
C ALA A 144 5.12 25.43 0.47
N LEU A 145 5.98 24.98 1.38
CA LEU A 145 5.94 23.62 1.91
C LEU A 145 4.69 23.38 2.75
N SER A 146 4.22 24.36 3.52
CA SER A 146 2.97 24.25 4.30
C SER A 146 1.75 24.14 3.39
N ILE A 147 1.64 24.97 2.35
CA ILE A 147 0.56 24.93 1.36
C ILE A 147 0.55 23.56 0.66
N TYR A 148 1.72 23.11 0.21
CA TYR A 148 1.85 21.79 -0.41
C TYR A 148 1.46 20.65 0.54
N GLY A 149 1.87 20.74 1.80
CA GLY A 149 1.52 19.76 2.84
C GLY A 149 0.01 19.69 3.11
N ILE A 150 -0.68 20.83 3.15
CA ILE A 150 -2.15 20.90 3.29
C ILE A 150 -2.82 20.31 2.05
N LEU A 151 -2.35 20.63 0.86
CA LEU A 151 -2.90 20.11 -0.38
C LEU A 151 -2.80 18.58 -0.45
N MET A 152 -1.59 18.05 -0.27
CA MET A 152 -1.33 16.61 -0.43
C MET A 152 -1.75 15.78 0.79
N GLY A 153 -1.66 16.36 2.00
CA GLY A 153 -1.95 15.62 3.23
C GLY A 153 -3.40 15.70 3.69
N MET A 154 -4.15 16.71 3.28
CA MET A 154 -5.52 16.94 3.75
C MET A 154 -6.52 17.06 2.61
N SER A 155 -6.29 18.00 1.68
CA SER A 155 -7.29 18.35 0.66
C SER A 155 -7.49 17.23 -0.37
N LEU A 156 -6.42 16.74 -0.97
CA LEU A 156 -6.48 15.69 -1.99
C LEU A 156 -7.04 14.36 -1.46
N PRO A 157 -6.60 13.83 -0.31
CA PRO A 157 -7.21 12.62 0.25
C PRO A 157 -8.70 12.75 0.52
N LEU A 158 -9.16 13.94 0.96
CA LEU A 158 -10.58 14.17 1.21
C LEU A 158 -11.39 14.22 -0.08
N ILE A 159 -10.91 14.94 -1.11
CA ILE A 159 -11.57 15.03 -2.41
C ILE A 159 -11.60 13.68 -3.12
N LEU A 160 -10.51 12.91 -3.03
CA LEU A 160 -10.37 11.62 -3.68
C LEU A 160 -10.93 10.45 -2.86
N PHE A 161 -11.50 10.71 -1.67
CA PHE A 161 -12.07 9.67 -0.81
C PHE A 161 -13.09 8.77 -1.53
N PRO A 162 -14.03 9.29 -2.36
CA PRO A 162 -14.95 8.43 -3.10
C PRO A 162 -14.24 7.46 -4.06
N SER A 163 -13.10 7.84 -4.62
CA SER A 163 -12.33 6.98 -5.52
C SER A 163 -11.70 5.76 -4.82
N ALA A 164 -11.57 5.80 -3.49
CA ALA A 164 -11.09 4.65 -2.72
C ALA A 164 -12.05 3.45 -2.80
N ILE A 165 -13.36 3.72 -2.88
CA ILE A 165 -14.38 2.67 -3.04
C ILE A 165 -14.23 2.02 -4.41
N THR A 166 -14.16 2.83 -5.45
CA THR A 166 -13.99 2.36 -6.85
C THR A 166 -12.70 1.55 -7.00
N ASN A 167 -11.61 2.01 -6.41
CA ASN A 167 -10.33 1.31 -6.46
C ASN A 167 -10.37 -0.04 -5.72
N SER A 168 -11.04 -0.10 -4.58
CA SER A 168 -11.23 -1.35 -3.84
C SER A 168 -12.03 -2.37 -4.64
N MET A 169 -13.07 -1.93 -5.34
CA MET A 169 -13.86 -2.76 -6.25
C MET A 169 -13.00 -3.30 -7.40
N ALA A 170 -12.18 -2.43 -8.02
CA ALA A 170 -11.30 -2.81 -9.12
C ALA A 170 -10.29 -3.90 -8.72
N VAL A 171 -9.71 -3.79 -7.51
CA VAL A 171 -8.76 -4.80 -6.99
C VAL A 171 -9.43 -6.15 -6.77
N MET A 172 -10.69 -6.19 -6.30
CA MET A 172 -11.43 -7.43 -6.09
C MET A 172 -11.96 -8.04 -7.39
N LEU A 173 -12.27 -7.22 -8.39
CA LEU A 173 -12.72 -7.66 -9.70
C LEU A 173 -11.67 -8.50 -10.44
N LEU A 174 -10.40 -8.17 -10.29
CA LEU A 174 -9.32 -8.79 -11.07
C LEU A 174 -9.25 -10.32 -10.86
N PRO A 175 -9.21 -10.87 -9.63
CA PRO A 175 -9.20 -12.33 -9.42
C PRO A 175 -10.52 -13.00 -9.83
N GLU A 176 -11.67 -12.29 -9.68
CA GLU A 176 -12.97 -12.85 -10.03
C GLU A 176 -13.13 -13.02 -11.55
N VAL A 177 -12.80 -11.95 -12.31
CA VAL A 177 -12.84 -11.97 -13.77
C VAL A 177 -11.81 -12.95 -14.35
N SER A 178 -10.58 -12.98 -13.79
CA SER A 178 -9.55 -13.93 -14.23
C SER A 178 -9.97 -15.40 -14.00
N GLY A 179 -10.64 -15.69 -12.89
CA GLY A 179 -11.18 -17.01 -12.62
C GLY A 179 -12.29 -17.40 -13.59
N ALA A 180 -13.26 -16.51 -13.82
CA ALA A 180 -14.36 -16.75 -14.77
C ALA A 180 -13.84 -16.91 -16.21
N GLN A 181 -12.79 -16.19 -16.59
CA GLN A 181 -12.12 -16.33 -17.90
C GLN A 181 -11.43 -17.70 -18.04
N ALA A 182 -10.79 -18.17 -16.99
CA ALA A 182 -10.16 -19.50 -16.99
C ALA A 182 -11.19 -20.63 -17.10
N ASP A 183 -12.38 -20.44 -16.51
CA ASP A 183 -13.51 -21.37 -16.58
C ASP A 183 -14.30 -21.25 -17.91
N GLY A 184 -14.01 -20.24 -18.75
CA GLY A 184 -14.73 -19.98 -20.00
C GLY A 184 -16.15 -19.41 -19.82
N ASP A 185 -16.49 -18.96 -18.61
CA ASP A 185 -17.83 -18.46 -18.25
C ASP A 185 -17.98 -16.95 -18.55
N ASN A 186 -18.25 -16.66 -19.81
CA ASN A 186 -18.48 -15.27 -20.25
C ASN A 186 -19.72 -14.62 -19.61
N ALA A 187 -20.74 -15.40 -19.26
CA ALA A 187 -21.93 -14.87 -18.62
C ALA A 187 -21.62 -14.33 -17.22
N ARG A 188 -20.78 -15.04 -16.48
CA ARG A 188 -20.29 -14.62 -15.16
C ARG A 188 -19.43 -13.35 -15.24
N ILE A 189 -18.58 -13.24 -16.27
CA ILE A 189 -17.76 -12.03 -16.50
C ILE A 189 -18.68 -10.81 -16.69
N VAL A 190 -19.65 -10.91 -17.62
CA VAL A 190 -20.59 -9.80 -17.92
C VAL A 190 -21.43 -9.44 -16.69
N HIS A 191 -21.95 -10.43 -15.97
CA HIS A 191 -22.72 -10.20 -14.75
C HIS A 191 -21.90 -9.46 -13.68
N THR A 192 -20.67 -9.92 -13.43
CA THR A 192 -19.77 -9.33 -12.44
C THR A 192 -19.39 -7.88 -12.81
N LEU A 193 -19.07 -7.63 -14.09
CA LEU A 193 -18.76 -6.29 -14.58
C LEU A 193 -19.95 -5.35 -14.46
N ASN A 194 -21.14 -5.77 -14.91
CA ASN A 194 -22.35 -4.96 -14.83
C ASN A 194 -22.71 -4.61 -13.39
N ARG A 195 -22.61 -5.56 -12.47
CA ARG A 195 -22.89 -5.31 -11.05
C ARG A 195 -21.88 -4.32 -10.44
N SER A 196 -20.62 -4.43 -10.82
CA SER A 196 -19.58 -3.50 -10.34
C SER A 196 -19.78 -2.08 -10.87
N LEU A 197 -20.16 -1.94 -12.15
CA LEU A 197 -20.46 -0.65 -12.76
C LEU A 197 -21.71 0.02 -12.15
N GLN A 198 -22.67 -0.76 -11.64
CA GLN A 198 -23.85 -0.21 -10.96
C GLN A 198 -23.55 0.34 -9.57
N ILE A 199 -22.46 -0.12 -8.93
CA ILE A 199 -22.07 0.31 -7.58
C ILE A 199 -21.11 1.51 -7.62
N CYS A 200 -20.34 1.67 -8.71
CA CYS A 200 -19.45 2.80 -8.95
C CYS A 200 -20.16 4.01 -9.53
#